data_23f5531381a40ad8da7679146a9966a2
#
_entry.id   23f5531381a40ad8da7679146a9966a2
#
_cell.length_a   1.000
_cell.length_b   1.000
_cell.length_c   1.000
_cell.angle_alpha   90.00
_cell.angle_beta   90.00
_cell.angle_gamma   90.00
#
_symmetry.space_group_name_H-M   'P 1'
#
loop_
_entity.id
_entity.type
_entity.pdbx_description
1 polymer ?
#
loop_
_entity_poly.entity_id
_entity_poly.type
_entity_poly.pdbx_seq_one_letter_code
_entity_poly.pdbx_strand_id
1 'polypeptide(L)'
;MRVSLDPSYVLHGRPYQESSLLLEALSRTHGRVGLIARGARGSRSRWKNVLQPFRPLLLSWNQKGELGTMTAADQVASPPPLAEEALFCGLYANELTMRFLQRSDPHPGLFDRYRQLVAELATGLPSQPALRMYEVQLLQAAGFGMQLEHEYGTSDLIRADAWYQYVPESGPKRSAYDVQKAAELVSGAALIGLKSGNIEDGHLKELKVLMRRLIRFHLGDKPLNSQSLFY
;
A
#
# COMPACT_ATOMS: atom_id res chain seq x y z
N MET A 1 2.22 5.93 26.98
CA MET A 1 0.89 5.44 26.53
C MET A 1 0.93 3.93 26.50
N ARG A 2 -0.17 3.27 26.89
CA ARG A 2 -0.35 1.81 26.77
C ARG A 2 -1.46 1.55 25.77
N VAL A 3 -1.19 0.68 24.79
CA VAL A 3 -2.15 0.24 23.78
C VAL A 3 -2.43 -1.23 23.99
N SER A 4 -3.69 -1.65 23.86
CA SER A 4 -4.10 -3.03 24.06
C SER A 4 -5.00 -3.49 22.91
N LEU A 5 -4.68 -4.66 22.35
CA LEU A 5 -5.47 -5.39 21.35
C LEU A 5 -5.86 -4.53 20.12
N ASP A 6 -4.92 -3.73 19.61
CA ASP A 6 -5.19 -2.90 18.43
C ASP A 6 -5.03 -3.70 17.14
N PRO A 7 -6.03 -3.67 16.24
CA PRO A 7 -5.95 -4.33 14.94
C PRO A 7 -4.73 -3.85 14.15
N SER A 8 -3.88 -4.76 13.73
CA SER A 8 -2.59 -4.43 13.15
C SER A 8 -2.12 -5.47 12.12
N TYR A 9 -1.22 -5.05 11.24
CA TYR A 9 -0.44 -5.91 10.36
C TYR A 9 1.05 -5.58 10.49
N VAL A 10 1.90 -6.61 10.53
CA VAL A 10 3.34 -6.41 10.39
C VAL A 10 3.64 -6.11 8.92
N LEU A 11 4.27 -4.96 8.66
CA LEU A 11 4.75 -4.59 7.32
C LEU A 11 6.15 -5.12 7.06
N HIS A 12 7.03 -5.01 8.07
CA HIS A 12 8.43 -5.42 8.00
C HIS A 12 8.97 -5.77 9.37
N GLY A 13 9.90 -6.70 9.42
CA GLY A 13 10.63 -7.06 10.63
C GLY A 13 12.12 -7.27 10.34
N ARG A 14 12.99 -6.70 11.20
CA ARG A 14 14.44 -6.89 11.09
C ARG A 14 15.04 -7.29 12.43
N PRO A 15 16.17 -8.02 12.43
CA PRO A 15 16.91 -8.31 13.64
C PRO A 15 17.27 -7.03 14.39
N TYR A 16 17.10 -7.06 15.70
CA TYR A 16 17.43 -5.96 16.61
C TYR A 16 18.02 -6.52 17.90
N GLN A 17 19.21 -6.05 18.28
CA GLN A 17 19.99 -6.64 19.38
C GLN A 17 20.13 -8.16 19.25
N GLU A 18 20.47 -8.87 20.32
CA GLU A 18 20.76 -10.31 20.27
C GLU A 18 19.54 -11.19 19.94
N SER A 19 18.39 -10.92 20.57
CA SER A 19 17.21 -11.81 20.51
C SER A 19 15.91 -11.14 20.09
N SER A 20 15.92 -9.82 19.80
CA SER A 20 14.73 -9.03 19.50
C SER A 20 14.52 -8.86 18.00
N LEU A 21 13.28 -8.50 17.62
CA LEU A 21 12.93 -7.94 16.31
C LEU A 21 12.52 -6.48 16.46
N LEU A 22 12.96 -5.64 15.54
CA LEU A 22 12.37 -4.33 15.30
C LEU A 22 11.34 -4.48 14.17
N LEU A 23 10.09 -4.20 14.50
CA LEU A 23 8.94 -4.31 13.61
C LEU A 23 8.49 -2.93 13.16
N GLU A 24 8.12 -2.82 11.90
CA GLU A 24 7.23 -1.78 11.38
C GLU A 24 5.85 -2.42 11.23
N ALA A 25 4.85 -1.85 11.88
CA ALA A 25 3.48 -2.34 11.82
C ALA A 25 2.52 -1.22 11.39
N LEU A 26 1.48 -1.59 10.66
CA LEU A 26 0.34 -0.74 10.36
C LEU A 26 -0.76 -1.07 11.38
N SER A 27 -1.06 -0.12 12.23
CA SER A 27 -2.10 -0.16 13.26
C SER A 27 -3.31 0.64 12.78
N ARG A 28 -4.51 0.15 13.06
CA ARG A 28 -5.75 0.80 12.63
C ARG A 28 -5.95 2.15 13.30
N THR A 29 -5.62 2.24 14.59
CA THR A 29 -5.92 3.43 15.40
C THR A 29 -4.70 4.30 15.68
N HIS A 30 -3.47 3.79 15.41
CA HIS A 30 -2.23 4.52 15.70
C HIS A 30 -1.36 4.72 14.45
N GLY A 31 -1.86 4.36 13.25
CA GLY A 31 -1.09 4.50 12.01
C GLY A 31 0.12 3.57 11.94
N ARG A 32 1.19 3.98 11.29
CA ARG A 32 2.43 3.22 11.25
C ARG A 32 3.18 3.35 12.56
N VAL A 33 3.55 2.22 13.18
CA VAL A 33 4.25 2.17 14.47
C VAL A 33 5.50 1.31 14.39
N GLY A 34 6.57 1.77 15.06
CA GLY A 34 7.79 1.01 15.26
C GLY A 34 7.76 0.30 16.61
N LEU A 35 7.90 -1.04 16.62
CA LEU A 35 7.77 -1.86 17.83
C LEU A 35 9.00 -2.75 18.05
N ILE A 36 9.49 -2.84 19.28
CA ILE A 36 10.51 -3.79 19.69
C ILE A 36 9.81 -5.02 20.25
N ALA A 37 9.93 -6.16 19.58
CA ALA A 37 9.49 -7.46 20.04
C ALA A 37 10.64 -8.19 20.71
N ARG A 38 10.73 -8.08 22.04
CA ARG A 38 11.82 -8.68 22.85
C ARG A 38 11.73 -10.20 22.82
N GLY A 39 12.88 -10.87 22.68
CA GLY A 39 12.97 -12.33 22.65
C GLY A 39 12.34 -12.99 21.41
N ALA A 40 11.93 -12.20 20.40
CA ALA A 40 11.22 -12.74 19.24
C ALA A 40 12.07 -13.68 18.37
N ARG A 41 13.40 -13.59 18.43
CA ARG A 41 14.34 -14.44 17.68
C ARG A 41 14.84 -15.65 18.46
N GLY A 42 14.49 -15.76 19.74
CA GLY A 42 14.87 -16.93 20.54
C GLY A 42 14.29 -18.23 19.97
N SER A 43 15.00 -19.34 20.11
CA SER A 43 14.59 -20.66 19.59
C SER A 43 13.22 -21.12 20.12
N ARG A 44 12.88 -20.73 21.34
CA ARG A 44 11.59 -21.03 21.99
C ARG A 44 10.61 -19.86 21.96
N SER A 45 10.81 -18.88 21.04
CA SER A 45 9.95 -17.71 20.97
C SER A 45 8.53 -18.08 20.54
N ARG A 46 7.54 -17.68 21.32
CA ARG A 46 6.12 -17.76 20.97
C ARG A 46 5.74 -16.86 19.77
N TRP A 47 6.60 -15.90 19.43
CA TRP A 47 6.37 -14.94 18.36
C TRP A 47 6.82 -15.40 16.97
N LYS A 48 7.62 -16.47 16.87
CA LYS A 48 8.30 -16.89 15.64
C LYS A 48 7.38 -17.08 14.44
N ASN A 49 6.16 -17.62 14.68
CA ASN A 49 5.17 -17.88 13.63
C ASN A 49 4.03 -16.86 13.61
N VAL A 50 3.99 -15.93 14.54
CA VAL A 50 2.92 -14.93 14.69
C VAL A 50 3.27 -13.64 13.96
N LEU A 51 4.49 -13.12 14.17
CA LEU A 51 4.93 -11.82 13.66
C LEU A 51 5.37 -11.87 12.19
N GLN A 52 4.51 -12.41 11.34
CA GLN A 52 4.76 -12.50 9.90
C GLN A 52 3.91 -11.45 9.16
N PRO A 53 4.39 -10.89 8.04
CA PRO A 53 3.59 -10.02 7.19
C PRO A 53 2.28 -10.70 6.75
N PHE A 54 1.30 -9.88 6.39
CA PHE A 54 0.00 -10.28 5.82
C PHE A 54 -0.92 -11.07 6.76
N ARG A 55 -0.56 -11.21 8.05
CA ARG A 55 -1.41 -11.84 9.06
C ARG A 55 -2.14 -10.79 9.88
N PRO A 56 -3.47 -10.90 10.03
CA PRO A 56 -4.23 -9.99 10.89
C PRO A 56 -3.93 -10.30 12.36
N LEU A 57 -3.47 -9.29 13.09
CA LEU A 57 -3.05 -9.39 14.49
C LEU A 57 -3.80 -8.39 15.35
N LEU A 58 -3.94 -8.71 16.64
CA LEU A 58 -4.21 -7.74 17.70
C LEU A 58 -2.90 -7.51 18.46
N LEU A 59 -2.31 -6.34 18.28
CA LEU A 59 -1.06 -5.99 18.94
C LEU A 59 -1.31 -5.18 20.21
N SER A 60 -0.50 -5.45 21.22
CA SER A 60 -0.44 -4.63 22.44
C SER A 60 0.99 -4.16 22.66
N TRP A 61 1.15 -2.90 23.07
CA TRP A 61 2.49 -2.33 23.34
C TRP A 61 2.45 -1.19 24.36
N ASN A 62 3.61 -0.92 24.92
CA ASN A 62 3.87 0.28 25.71
C ASN A 62 4.71 1.25 24.87
N GLN A 63 4.19 2.46 24.64
CA GLN A 63 4.87 3.52 23.90
C GLN A 63 5.64 4.44 24.84
N LYS A 64 6.97 4.51 24.64
CA LYS A 64 7.86 5.47 25.25
C LYS A 64 8.77 6.05 24.16
N GLY A 65 8.54 7.30 23.77
CA GLY A 65 9.25 7.90 22.61
C GLY A 65 8.78 7.33 21.26
N GLU A 66 9.69 7.28 20.29
CA GLU A 66 9.39 6.87 18.90
C GLU A 66 9.13 5.37 18.73
N LEU A 67 9.74 4.55 19.57
CA LEU A 67 9.59 3.08 19.51
C LEU A 67 8.78 2.57 20.70
N GLY A 68 7.78 1.74 20.39
CA GLY A 68 7.03 1.00 21.39
C GLY A 68 7.72 -0.32 21.75
N THR A 69 7.47 -0.82 22.96
CA THR A 69 7.81 -2.19 23.34
C THR A 69 6.56 -3.06 23.25
N MET A 70 6.55 -4.02 22.35
CA MET A 70 5.45 -4.98 22.19
C MET A 70 5.31 -5.84 23.45
N THR A 71 4.08 -5.98 23.94
CA THR A 71 3.74 -6.79 25.12
C THR A 71 2.94 -8.04 24.79
N ALA A 72 2.08 -7.97 23.75
CA ALA A 72 1.31 -9.10 23.24
C ALA A 72 1.08 -9.00 21.73
N ALA A 73 0.85 -10.14 21.11
CA ALA A 73 0.40 -10.28 19.72
C ALA A 73 -0.48 -11.51 19.63
N ASP A 74 -1.76 -11.29 19.35
CA ASP A 74 -2.75 -12.35 19.18
C ASP A 74 -3.16 -12.42 17.71
N GLN A 75 -3.08 -13.63 17.14
CA GLN A 75 -3.48 -13.85 15.75
C GLN A 75 -4.99 -13.97 15.66
N VAL A 76 -5.62 -13.12 14.84
CA VAL A 76 -7.08 -13.11 14.65
C VAL A 76 -7.53 -14.21 13.70
N ALA A 77 -6.74 -14.43 12.64
CA ALA A 77 -6.99 -15.47 11.65
C ALA A 77 -5.66 -15.96 11.05
N SER A 78 -5.68 -17.16 10.46
CA SER A 78 -4.53 -17.74 9.77
C SER A 78 -4.87 -17.87 8.28
N PRO A 79 -4.82 -16.77 7.51
CA PRO A 79 -5.03 -16.85 6.06
C PRO A 79 -3.93 -17.72 5.42
N PRO A 80 -4.20 -18.32 4.25
CA PRO A 80 -3.17 -19.01 3.50
C PRO A 80 -2.00 -18.05 3.21
N PRO A 81 -0.77 -18.53 3.13
CA PRO A 81 0.36 -17.70 2.76
C PRO A 81 0.17 -17.18 1.33
N LEU A 82 0.54 -15.92 1.10
CA LEU A 82 0.62 -15.38 -0.25
C LEU A 82 1.74 -16.09 -1.01
N ALA A 83 1.48 -16.44 -2.26
CA ALA A 83 2.45 -17.12 -3.11
C ALA A 83 2.69 -16.32 -4.41
N GLU A 84 3.84 -16.54 -5.02
CA GLU A 84 4.21 -16.01 -6.34
C GLU A 84 3.93 -14.50 -6.49
N GLU A 85 3.20 -14.10 -7.54
CA GLU A 85 2.88 -12.70 -7.84
C GLU A 85 2.15 -12.00 -6.68
N ALA A 86 1.23 -12.69 -6.01
CA ALA A 86 0.50 -12.14 -4.86
C ALA A 86 1.43 -11.74 -3.72
N LEU A 87 2.47 -12.54 -3.45
CA LEU A 87 3.49 -12.22 -2.45
C LEU A 87 4.26 -10.95 -2.84
N PHE A 88 4.68 -10.84 -4.10
CA PHE A 88 5.40 -9.66 -4.58
C PHE A 88 4.53 -8.41 -4.52
N CYS A 89 3.25 -8.50 -4.88
CA CYS A 89 2.29 -7.41 -4.74
C CYS A 89 2.12 -6.98 -3.27
N GLY A 90 2.04 -7.93 -2.35
CA GLY A 90 1.98 -7.65 -0.91
C GLY A 90 3.26 -6.98 -0.38
N LEU A 91 4.44 -7.47 -0.75
CA LEU A 91 5.72 -6.87 -0.35
C LEU A 91 5.88 -5.46 -0.91
N TYR A 92 5.46 -5.22 -2.13
CA TYR A 92 5.42 -3.90 -2.73
C TYR A 92 4.48 -2.96 -1.98
N ALA A 93 3.26 -3.39 -1.65
CA ALA A 93 2.33 -2.60 -0.86
C ALA A 93 2.89 -2.25 0.53
N ASN A 94 3.58 -3.20 1.19
CA ASN A 94 4.27 -2.95 2.46
C ASN A 94 5.35 -1.89 2.33
N GLU A 95 6.19 -1.99 1.29
CA GLU A 95 7.25 -1.01 1.07
C GLU A 95 6.67 0.37 0.79
N LEU A 96 5.65 0.49 -0.06
CA LEU A 96 4.96 1.76 -0.32
C LEU A 96 4.39 2.36 0.96
N THR A 97 3.71 1.56 1.79
CA THR A 97 3.16 2.00 3.07
C THR A 97 4.25 2.59 3.96
N MET A 98 5.40 1.92 4.06
CA MET A 98 6.53 2.40 4.86
C MET A 98 7.19 3.66 4.30
N ARG A 99 7.14 3.87 3.01
CA ARG A 99 7.75 5.03 2.34
C ARG A 99 6.88 6.27 2.38
N PHE A 100 5.56 6.10 2.25
CA PHE A 100 4.62 7.22 2.16
C PHE A 100 4.08 7.67 3.51
N LEU A 101 3.81 6.73 4.44
CA LEU A 101 3.21 7.10 5.71
C LEU A 101 4.28 7.52 6.75
N GLN A 102 3.97 8.55 7.49
CA GLN A 102 4.70 8.91 8.70
C GLN A 102 4.29 7.99 9.86
N ARG A 103 5.15 7.87 10.87
CA ARG A 103 4.80 7.16 12.10
C ARG A 103 3.80 7.94 12.91
N SER A 104 2.93 7.22 13.61
CA SER A 104 1.93 7.78 14.52
C SER A 104 0.91 8.71 13.86
N ASP A 105 0.70 8.52 12.55
CA ASP A 105 -0.33 9.21 11.78
C ASP A 105 -1.41 8.19 11.34
N PRO A 106 -2.57 8.14 12.01
CA PRO A 106 -3.58 7.12 11.77
C PRO A 106 -4.43 7.41 10.53
N HIS A 107 -4.54 6.41 9.66
CA HIS A 107 -5.41 6.41 8.48
C HIS A 107 -6.30 5.15 8.49
N PRO A 108 -7.43 5.14 9.25
CA PRO A 108 -8.28 3.95 9.38
C PRO A 108 -8.82 3.44 8.04
N GLY A 109 -9.17 4.33 7.11
CA GLY A 109 -9.63 3.97 5.77
C GLY A 109 -8.57 3.25 4.96
N LEU A 110 -7.30 3.69 5.04
CA LEU A 110 -6.19 3.00 4.40
C LEU A 110 -5.89 1.64 5.05
N PHE A 111 -6.00 1.54 6.38
CA PHE A 111 -5.89 0.25 7.06
C PHE A 111 -6.94 -0.75 6.56
N ASP A 112 -8.20 -0.32 6.46
CA ASP A 112 -9.28 -1.17 5.97
C ASP A 112 -9.06 -1.55 4.50
N ARG A 113 -8.52 -0.66 3.66
CA ARG A 113 -8.13 -0.98 2.27
C ARG A 113 -6.94 -1.95 2.20
N TYR A 114 -5.93 -1.79 3.09
CA TYR A 114 -4.82 -2.74 3.19
C TYR A 114 -5.32 -4.13 3.59
N ARG A 115 -6.22 -4.21 4.57
CA ARG A 115 -6.86 -5.48 4.97
C ARG A 115 -7.58 -6.15 3.80
N GLN A 116 -8.33 -5.36 3.03
CA GLN A 116 -9.03 -5.85 1.84
C GLN A 116 -8.03 -6.34 0.77
N LEU A 117 -6.97 -5.57 0.48
CA LEU A 117 -5.91 -5.98 -0.44
C LEU A 117 -5.32 -7.34 -0.05
N VAL A 118 -4.93 -7.52 1.22
CA VAL A 118 -4.37 -8.78 1.70
C VAL A 118 -5.36 -9.94 1.53
N ALA A 119 -6.65 -9.71 1.79
CA ALA A 119 -7.68 -10.71 1.59
C ALA A 119 -7.85 -11.07 0.09
N GLU A 120 -7.89 -10.07 -0.80
CA GLU A 120 -7.97 -10.27 -2.26
C GLU A 120 -6.74 -11.01 -2.79
N LEU A 121 -5.53 -10.66 -2.35
CA LEU A 121 -4.30 -11.36 -2.73
C LEU A 121 -4.30 -12.84 -2.31
N ALA A 122 -4.96 -13.18 -1.21
CA ALA A 122 -5.05 -14.55 -0.71
C ALA A 122 -6.06 -15.42 -1.48
N THR A 123 -6.90 -14.83 -2.34
CA THR A 123 -7.89 -15.58 -3.13
C THR A 123 -7.31 -16.28 -4.36
N GLY A 124 -6.11 -15.91 -4.80
CA GLY A 124 -5.52 -16.36 -6.07
C GLY A 124 -6.10 -15.68 -7.31
N LEU A 125 -6.97 -14.69 -7.16
CA LEU A 125 -7.47 -13.86 -8.27
C LEU A 125 -6.38 -12.89 -8.76
N PRO A 126 -6.54 -12.31 -9.97
CA PRO A 126 -5.60 -11.32 -10.48
C PRO A 126 -5.36 -10.17 -9.50
N SER A 127 -4.09 -9.97 -9.12
CA SER A 127 -3.70 -9.03 -8.05
C SER A 127 -3.71 -7.56 -8.49
N GLN A 128 -3.66 -7.31 -9.81
CA GLN A 128 -3.43 -5.97 -10.34
C GLN A 128 -4.56 -4.96 -10.04
N PRO A 129 -5.87 -5.29 -10.19
CA PRO A 129 -6.92 -4.33 -9.86
C PRO A 129 -6.89 -3.90 -8.38
N ALA A 130 -6.77 -4.89 -7.49
CA ALA A 130 -6.69 -4.66 -6.04
C ALA A 130 -5.51 -3.75 -5.67
N LEU A 131 -4.36 -3.98 -6.31
CA LEU A 131 -3.16 -3.19 -6.10
C LEU A 131 -3.33 -1.74 -6.57
N ARG A 132 -3.93 -1.51 -7.75
CA ARG A 132 -4.23 -0.14 -8.25
C ARG A 132 -5.10 0.63 -7.26
N MET A 133 -6.16 0.01 -6.75
CA MET A 133 -7.04 0.63 -5.77
C MET A 133 -6.31 0.94 -4.45
N TYR A 134 -5.40 0.07 -4.02
CA TYR A 134 -4.58 0.33 -2.84
C TYR A 134 -3.65 1.53 -3.04
N GLU A 135 -2.97 1.62 -4.19
CA GLU A 135 -2.08 2.74 -4.52
C GLU A 135 -2.79 4.09 -4.53
N VAL A 136 -4.01 4.16 -5.10
CA VAL A 136 -4.82 5.39 -5.09
C VAL A 136 -5.14 5.82 -3.66
N GLN A 137 -5.58 4.89 -2.82
CA GLN A 137 -5.90 5.17 -1.42
C GLN A 137 -4.65 5.56 -0.61
N LEU A 138 -3.51 4.95 -0.89
CA LEU A 138 -2.25 5.29 -0.24
C LEU A 138 -1.81 6.71 -0.60
N LEU A 139 -1.85 7.08 -1.89
CA LEU A 139 -1.56 8.44 -2.33
C LEU A 139 -2.50 9.46 -1.69
N GLN A 140 -3.80 9.15 -1.60
CA GLN A 140 -4.77 10.00 -0.91
C GLN A 140 -4.42 10.18 0.57
N ALA A 141 -4.08 9.11 1.28
CA ALA A 141 -3.70 9.15 2.69
C ALA A 141 -2.39 9.93 2.92
N ALA A 142 -1.46 9.87 1.97
CA ALA A 142 -0.20 10.60 2.01
C ALA A 142 -0.31 12.08 1.59
N GLY A 143 -1.52 12.57 1.27
CA GLY A 143 -1.75 13.95 0.83
C GLY A 143 -1.53 14.21 -0.67
N PHE A 144 -1.31 13.16 -1.46
CA PHE A 144 -1.08 13.20 -2.92
C PHE A 144 -2.28 12.66 -3.70
N GLY A 145 -3.50 12.94 -3.24
CA GLY A 145 -4.73 12.42 -3.84
C GLY A 145 -4.84 12.72 -5.32
N MET A 146 -5.27 11.72 -6.08
CA MET A 146 -5.43 11.86 -7.53
C MET A 146 -6.72 12.59 -7.87
N GLN A 147 -6.64 13.53 -8.82
CA GLN A 147 -7.83 14.10 -9.46
C GLN A 147 -8.32 13.14 -10.55
N LEU A 148 -9.50 12.56 -10.34
CA LEU A 148 -10.09 11.53 -11.21
C LEU A 148 -11.50 11.89 -11.69
N GLU A 149 -11.88 13.16 -11.59
CA GLU A 149 -13.22 13.62 -11.94
C GLU A 149 -13.23 14.64 -13.07
N HIS A 150 -12.38 15.65 -12.96
CA HIS A 150 -12.33 16.76 -13.89
C HIS A 150 -11.00 16.81 -14.62
N GLU A 151 -11.03 17.40 -15.81
CA GLU A 151 -9.85 17.70 -16.60
C GLU A 151 -9.02 18.83 -15.96
N TYR A 152 -7.71 18.71 -16.05
CA TYR A 152 -6.80 19.74 -15.54
C TYR A 152 -7.04 21.09 -16.26
N GLY A 153 -7.26 22.13 -15.46
CA GLY A 153 -7.43 23.51 -15.94
C GLY A 153 -8.82 23.85 -16.46
N THR A 154 -9.76 22.92 -16.42
CA THR A 154 -11.17 23.14 -16.81
C THR A 154 -12.11 22.56 -15.74
N SER A 155 -13.42 22.84 -15.88
CA SER A 155 -14.45 22.17 -15.07
C SER A 155 -15.09 20.98 -15.80
N ASP A 156 -14.54 20.60 -16.97
CA ASP A 156 -15.08 19.51 -17.77
C ASP A 156 -14.84 18.17 -17.07
N LEU A 157 -15.80 17.27 -17.18
CA LEU A 157 -15.64 15.91 -16.69
C LEU A 157 -14.71 15.10 -17.60
N ILE A 158 -13.97 14.16 -17.03
CA ILE A 158 -13.20 13.17 -17.79
C ILE A 158 -14.15 12.39 -18.70
N ARG A 159 -13.81 12.28 -19.98
CA ARG A 159 -14.58 11.54 -20.98
C ARG A 159 -13.93 10.21 -21.27
N ALA A 160 -14.73 9.15 -21.29
CA ALA A 160 -14.24 7.77 -21.54
C ALA A 160 -13.54 7.62 -22.89
N ASP A 161 -14.02 8.33 -23.92
CA ASP A 161 -13.52 8.30 -25.30
C ASP A 161 -12.31 9.20 -25.57
N ALA A 162 -11.79 9.90 -24.56
CA ALA A 162 -10.64 10.78 -24.67
C ALA A 162 -9.38 10.20 -24.03
N TRP A 163 -8.23 10.76 -24.39
CA TRP A 163 -6.94 10.39 -23.85
C TRP A 163 -6.29 11.56 -23.09
N TYR A 164 -5.55 11.23 -22.04
CA TYR A 164 -5.05 12.19 -21.09
C TYR A 164 -3.57 11.99 -20.78
N GLN A 165 -2.83 13.09 -20.74
CA GLN A 165 -1.56 13.15 -20.04
C GLN A 165 -1.86 13.49 -18.57
N TYR A 166 -1.62 12.57 -17.66
CA TYR A 166 -1.82 12.87 -16.25
C TYR A 166 -0.63 13.68 -15.71
N VAL A 167 -0.89 14.90 -15.26
CA VAL A 167 0.11 15.81 -14.67
C VAL A 167 0.09 15.58 -13.15
N PRO A 168 1.21 15.19 -12.52
CA PRO A 168 1.27 15.02 -11.07
C PRO A 168 0.76 16.27 -10.35
N GLU A 169 0.05 16.10 -9.24
CA GLU A 169 -0.56 17.15 -8.41
C GLU A 169 -1.64 18.00 -9.10
N SER A 170 -1.75 17.96 -10.41
CA SER A 170 -2.68 18.78 -11.18
C SER A 170 -3.84 17.98 -11.78
N GLY A 171 -3.60 16.76 -12.21
CA GLY A 171 -4.62 15.88 -12.76
C GLY A 171 -4.51 15.66 -14.28
N PRO A 172 -5.56 15.10 -14.91
CA PRO A 172 -5.55 14.67 -16.31
C PRO A 172 -5.77 15.86 -17.26
N LYS A 173 -4.77 16.14 -18.09
CA LYS A 173 -4.83 17.11 -19.18
C LYS A 173 -5.19 16.39 -20.47
N ARG A 174 -6.28 16.81 -21.14
CA ARG A 174 -6.69 16.21 -22.41
C ARG A 174 -5.59 16.31 -23.46
N SER A 175 -5.28 15.20 -24.11
CA SER A 175 -4.32 15.13 -25.21
C SER A 175 -4.99 15.54 -26.52
N ALA A 176 -4.31 16.41 -27.28
CA ALA A 176 -4.74 16.78 -28.63
C ALA A 176 -4.18 15.81 -29.72
N TYR A 177 -3.31 14.89 -29.33
CA TYR A 177 -2.60 14.02 -30.26
C TYR A 177 -3.24 12.63 -30.37
N ASP A 178 -3.19 12.07 -31.58
CA ASP A 178 -3.59 10.71 -31.87
C ASP A 178 -2.70 9.71 -31.15
N VAL A 179 -3.30 8.75 -30.50
CA VAL A 179 -2.92 8.04 -29.30
C VAL A 179 -1.87 6.95 -29.50
N GLN A 180 -1.61 6.53 -30.71
CA GLN A 180 -0.87 5.28 -30.95
C GLN A 180 0.65 5.33 -30.64
N LYS A 181 1.19 6.48 -30.22
CA LYS A 181 2.64 6.67 -30.03
C LYS A 181 3.14 7.17 -28.69
N ALA A 182 2.26 7.42 -27.71
CA ALA A 182 2.70 7.96 -26.43
C ALA A 182 2.43 6.98 -25.28
N ALA A 183 3.47 6.26 -24.88
CA ALA A 183 3.46 5.35 -23.71
C ALA A 183 3.08 6.01 -22.37
N GLU A 184 2.90 7.33 -22.36
CA GLU A 184 2.60 8.13 -21.17
C GLU A 184 1.13 8.54 -21.06
N LEU A 185 0.31 8.25 -22.08
CA LEU A 185 -1.10 8.59 -22.06
C LEU A 185 -1.91 7.50 -21.34
N VAL A 186 -3.01 7.94 -20.73
CA VAL A 186 -3.99 7.08 -20.08
C VAL A 186 -5.37 7.39 -20.66
N SER A 187 -6.18 6.39 -20.91
CA SER A 187 -7.54 6.57 -21.40
C SER A 187 -8.46 7.12 -20.32
N GLY A 188 -9.45 7.91 -20.73
CA GLY A 188 -10.45 8.39 -19.78
C GLY A 188 -11.27 7.25 -19.19
N ALA A 189 -11.53 6.17 -19.96
CA ALA A 189 -12.18 4.96 -19.45
C ALA A 189 -11.39 4.34 -18.29
N ALA A 190 -10.05 4.27 -18.41
CA ALA A 190 -9.19 3.78 -17.32
C ALA A 190 -9.26 4.67 -16.08
N LEU A 191 -9.25 6.00 -16.23
CA LEU A 191 -9.36 6.93 -15.11
C LEU A 191 -10.71 6.84 -14.41
N ILE A 192 -11.80 6.73 -15.18
CA ILE A 192 -13.17 6.54 -14.66
C ILE A 192 -13.27 5.19 -13.91
N GLY A 193 -12.70 4.12 -14.49
CA GLY A 193 -12.63 2.81 -13.86
C GLY A 193 -11.85 2.83 -12.56
N LEU A 194 -10.73 3.55 -12.52
CA LEU A 194 -9.92 3.74 -11.32
C LEU A 194 -10.69 4.53 -10.23
N LYS A 195 -11.45 5.57 -10.61
CA LYS A 195 -12.30 6.32 -9.69
C LYS A 195 -13.40 5.45 -9.08
N SER A 196 -14.09 4.69 -9.91
CA SER A 196 -15.25 3.87 -9.50
C SER A 196 -14.85 2.55 -8.81
N GLY A 197 -13.57 2.15 -8.91
CA GLY A 197 -13.10 0.84 -8.45
C GLY A 197 -13.43 -0.31 -9.40
N ASN A 198 -13.98 -0.03 -10.57
CA ASN A 198 -14.33 -1.02 -11.59
C ASN A 198 -13.34 -0.94 -12.76
N ILE A 199 -12.19 -1.58 -12.60
CA ILE A 199 -11.09 -1.55 -13.55
C ILE A 199 -11.23 -2.73 -14.51
N GLU A 200 -11.40 -2.46 -15.79
CA GLU A 200 -11.40 -3.49 -16.84
C GLU A 200 -9.96 -3.97 -17.12
N ASP A 201 -9.80 -5.24 -17.44
CA ASP A 201 -8.48 -5.87 -17.67
C ASP A 201 -7.67 -5.16 -18.77
N GLY A 202 -8.34 -4.67 -19.81
CA GLY A 202 -7.73 -3.93 -20.92
C GLY A 202 -6.97 -2.67 -20.47
N HIS A 203 -7.36 -2.07 -19.35
CA HIS A 203 -6.79 -0.83 -18.83
C HIS A 203 -5.66 -1.04 -17.80
N LEU A 204 -5.42 -2.27 -17.34
CA LEU A 204 -4.45 -2.55 -16.28
C LEU A 204 -3.03 -2.14 -16.66
N LYS A 205 -2.64 -2.30 -17.92
CA LYS A 205 -1.29 -1.96 -18.39
C LYS A 205 -1.02 -0.45 -18.31
N GLU A 206 -1.93 0.36 -18.83
CA GLU A 206 -1.78 1.82 -18.81
C GLU A 206 -1.87 2.39 -17.39
N LEU A 207 -2.77 1.85 -16.54
CA LEU A 207 -2.86 2.21 -15.13
C LEU A 207 -1.59 1.84 -14.36
N LYS A 208 -0.97 0.69 -14.65
CA LYS A 208 0.32 0.31 -14.07
C LYS A 208 1.42 1.31 -14.41
N VAL A 209 1.47 1.78 -15.66
CA VAL A 209 2.44 2.79 -16.10
C VAL A 209 2.17 4.12 -15.40
N LEU A 210 0.91 4.57 -15.37
CA LEU A 210 0.50 5.79 -14.67
C LEU A 210 0.91 5.76 -13.20
N MET A 211 0.50 4.72 -12.46
CA MET A 211 0.75 4.63 -11.02
C MET A 211 2.25 4.57 -10.71
N ARG A 212 3.04 3.81 -11.47
CA ARG A 212 4.51 3.79 -11.33
C ARG A 212 5.14 5.18 -11.48
N ARG A 213 4.66 5.96 -12.47
CA ARG A 213 5.14 7.32 -12.71
C ARG A 213 4.79 8.25 -11.55
N LEU A 214 3.54 8.23 -11.08
CA LEU A 214 3.10 9.07 -9.96
C LEU A 214 3.82 8.70 -8.66
N ILE A 215 3.91 7.42 -8.34
CA ILE A 215 4.63 6.93 -7.15
C ILE A 215 6.09 7.36 -7.20
N ARG A 216 6.77 7.18 -8.34
CA ARG A 216 8.15 7.63 -8.52
C ARG A 216 8.31 9.13 -8.37
N PHE A 217 7.38 9.92 -8.92
CA PHE A 217 7.39 11.38 -8.78
C PHE A 217 7.38 11.82 -7.31
N HIS A 218 6.50 11.22 -6.49
CA HIS A 218 6.37 11.59 -5.07
C HIS A 218 7.43 10.96 -4.16
N LEU A 219 8.02 9.81 -4.51
CA LEU A 219 9.11 9.19 -3.75
C LEU A 219 10.49 9.80 -4.06
N GLY A 220 10.62 10.51 -5.18
CA GLY A 220 11.90 11.00 -5.69
C GLY A 220 12.81 9.86 -6.20
N ASP A 221 14.11 10.10 -6.20
CA ASP A 221 15.11 9.20 -6.83
C ASP A 221 15.41 7.91 -6.05
N LYS A 222 14.76 7.68 -4.92
CA LYS A 222 15.00 6.47 -4.12
C LYS A 222 14.23 5.28 -4.72
N PRO A 223 14.91 4.31 -5.37
CA PRO A 223 14.24 3.16 -5.97
C PRO A 223 13.52 2.33 -4.91
N LEU A 224 12.45 1.67 -5.33
CA LEU A 224 11.77 0.66 -4.51
C LEU A 224 12.54 -0.66 -4.63
N ASN A 225 12.87 -1.28 -3.49
CA ASN A 225 13.55 -2.58 -3.45
C ASN A 225 12.67 -3.69 -4.05
N SER A 226 11.35 -3.60 -3.81
CA SER A 226 10.38 -4.56 -4.33
C SER A 226 10.23 -4.53 -5.85
N GLN A 227 10.68 -3.48 -6.55
CA GLN A 227 10.66 -3.46 -8.02
C GLN A 227 11.54 -4.55 -8.63
N SER A 228 12.65 -4.91 -7.99
CA SER A 228 13.52 -5.98 -8.45
C SER A 228 12.89 -7.38 -8.36
N LEU A 229 11.78 -7.55 -7.65
CA LEU A 229 11.06 -8.81 -7.54
C LEU A 229 10.10 -9.09 -8.72
N PHE A 230 9.89 -8.09 -9.59
CA PHE A 230 9.00 -8.20 -10.76
C PHE A 230 9.75 -8.41 -12.09
N TYR A 231 11.07 -8.68 -12.02
CA TYR A 231 11.94 -8.95 -13.19
C TYR A 231 12.52 -10.34 -13.15
#